data_c742d08ee1c0ea0d2d6e56a5d4e0d6b8
#
_entry.id   c742d08ee1c0ea0d2d6e56a5d4e0d6b8
#
_cell.length_a   1.000
_cell.length_b   1.000
_cell.length_c   1.000
_cell.angle_alpha   90.00
_cell.angle_beta   90.00
_cell.angle_gamma   90.00
#
_symmetry.space_group_name_H-M   'P 1'
#
loop_
_entity.id
_entity.type
_entity.pdbx_description
1 polymer ?
#
loop_
_entity_poly.entity_id
_entity_poly.type
_entity_poly.pdbx_seq_one_letter_code
_entity_poly.pdbx_strand_id
1 'polypeptide(L)'
;MAKKIIFMGTPMFAVPILKSLYQNGFNISAVYTQPPQRSDRGQKINKSPVQNIAEIFNLELRRPIRLKNNEEEYEYLKKLDVDLAVVVAYGQIIPKNFLKLSKKGFINIHGSILPKWRGAAPIQRSIMNLDKETGVSIMKISEKLDTGPVCNTYKINLDKTDNAQDVSEKLSYLASEKLLNDLDMILDDKIHFTEQDHSKATYAKKIQKQEGLIDWNNSAEKIIGKINGLFSVPGAFFLFKGERYKILKAEAGNGRGQMGEVISDQLEIACGENESIKILEIQRQGKKPQKIGEFMLGSQINKGSLILNA
;
A
#
# COMPACT_ATOMS: atom_id res chain seq x y z
N MET A 1 -23.25 28.17 3.07
CA MET A 1 -21.85 28.30 2.59
C MET A 1 -21.37 26.91 2.11
N ALA A 2 -20.59 26.86 1.05
CA ALA A 2 -20.03 25.59 0.60
C ALA A 2 -19.10 25.01 1.69
N LYS A 3 -19.28 23.73 2.01
CA LYS A 3 -18.48 23.02 3.02
C LYS A 3 -17.04 22.90 2.55
N LYS A 4 -16.10 23.29 3.40
CA LYS A 4 -14.67 23.31 3.11
C LYS A 4 -14.02 22.02 3.57
N ILE A 5 -13.27 21.37 2.70
CA ILE A 5 -12.46 20.21 3.08
C ILE A 5 -10.97 20.47 2.82
N ILE A 6 -10.10 19.79 3.55
CA ILE A 6 -8.70 19.61 3.17
C ILE A 6 -8.47 18.16 2.81
N PHE A 7 -7.52 17.95 1.91
CA PHE A 7 -7.07 16.62 1.51
C PHE A 7 -5.61 16.41 1.94
N MET A 8 -5.30 15.29 2.57
CA MET A 8 -3.95 14.95 3.01
C MET A 8 -3.55 13.58 2.46
N GLY A 9 -2.64 13.55 1.49
CA GLY A 9 -2.26 12.29 0.84
C GLY A 9 -0.89 12.37 0.16
N THR A 10 -0.28 11.22 -0.14
CA THR A 10 1.05 11.20 -0.75
C THR A 10 1.16 10.22 -1.94
N PRO A 11 0.90 8.90 -1.80
CA PRO A 11 1.16 7.91 -2.85
C PRO A 11 0.08 7.88 -3.93
N MET A 12 0.31 7.06 -4.95
CA MET A 12 -0.63 6.84 -6.06
C MET A 12 -2.01 6.38 -5.57
N PHE A 13 -2.09 5.64 -4.49
CA PHE A 13 -3.34 5.21 -3.84
C PHE A 13 -4.29 6.39 -3.53
N ALA A 14 -3.74 7.54 -3.17
CA ALA A 14 -4.53 8.73 -2.83
C ALA A 14 -5.01 9.53 -4.06
N VAL A 15 -4.42 9.29 -5.23
CA VAL A 15 -4.68 10.08 -6.45
C VAL A 15 -6.09 9.94 -6.99
N PRO A 16 -6.67 8.73 -7.20
CA PRO A 16 -8.05 8.59 -7.66
C PRO A 16 -9.06 9.26 -6.71
N ILE A 17 -8.81 9.20 -5.40
CA ILE A 17 -9.67 9.80 -4.39
C ILE A 17 -9.65 11.33 -4.49
N LEU A 18 -8.46 11.96 -4.58
CA LEU A 18 -8.34 13.41 -4.78
C LEU A 18 -9.03 13.86 -6.08
N LYS A 19 -8.82 13.11 -7.18
CA LYS A 19 -9.45 13.40 -8.47
C LYS A 19 -10.97 13.36 -8.37
N SER A 20 -11.50 12.30 -7.74
CA SER A 20 -12.95 12.12 -7.58
C SER A 20 -13.56 13.26 -6.77
N LEU A 21 -12.93 13.67 -5.66
CA LEU A 21 -13.40 14.81 -4.87
C LEU A 21 -13.42 16.11 -5.68
N TYR A 22 -12.35 16.40 -6.42
CA TYR A 22 -12.27 17.60 -7.25
C TYR A 22 -13.31 17.61 -8.36
N GLN A 23 -13.45 16.51 -9.09
CA GLN A 23 -14.38 16.38 -10.22
C GLN A 23 -15.86 16.43 -9.80
N ASN A 24 -16.16 16.03 -8.56
CA ASN A 24 -17.51 16.11 -8.01
C ASN A 24 -17.78 17.43 -7.25
N GLY A 25 -16.92 18.44 -7.43
CA GLY A 25 -17.18 19.80 -6.96
C GLY A 25 -17.01 20.04 -5.47
N PHE A 26 -16.32 19.15 -4.74
CA PHE A 26 -15.98 19.40 -3.35
C PHE A 26 -15.03 20.60 -3.23
N ASN A 27 -15.30 21.48 -2.27
CA ASN A 27 -14.45 22.65 -2.01
C ASN A 27 -13.18 22.24 -1.27
N ILE A 28 -12.13 21.88 -2.02
CA ILE A 28 -10.83 21.49 -1.50
C ILE A 28 -10.01 22.75 -1.23
N SER A 29 -9.99 23.20 0.03
CA SER A 29 -9.33 24.44 0.43
C SER A 29 -7.81 24.35 0.48
N ALA A 30 -7.27 23.17 0.71
CA ALA A 30 -5.83 22.88 0.61
C ALA A 30 -5.56 21.39 0.45
N VAL A 31 -4.44 21.05 -0.21
CA VAL A 31 -3.91 19.71 -0.34
C VAL A 31 -2.57 19.61 0.39
N TYR A 32 -2.48 18.68 1.34
CA TYR A 32 -1.25 18.38 2.06
C TYR A 32 -0.60 17.12 1.50
N THR A 33 0.69 17.16 1.24
CA THR A 33 1.48 16.00 0.81
C THR A 33 2.89 16.04 1.38
N GLN A 34 3.59 14.91 1.35
CA GLN A 34 5.01 14.87 1.73
C GLN A 34 5.83 15.75 0.77
N PRO A 35 6.86 16.45 1.29
CA PRO A 35 7.79 17.19 0.43
C PRO A 35 8.47 16.25 -0.56
N PRO A 36 8.93 16.77 -1.72
CA PRO A 36 9.68 15.99 -2.69
C PRO A 36 10.88 15.31 -2.05
N GLN A 37 11.04 14.02 -2.34
CA GLN A 37 12.12 13.21 -1.78
C GLN A 37 13.07 12.74 -2.89
N ARG A 38 14.33 12.54 -2.52
CA ARG A 38 15.29 11.89 -3.41
C ARG A 38 14.95 10.42 -3.51
N SER A 39 14.66 9.96 -4.72
CA SER A 39 14.38 8.56 -5.02
C SER A 39 14.96 8.18 -6.39
N ASP A 40 14.93 6.90 -6.69
CA ASP A 40 15.40 6.30 -7.93
C ASP A 40 16.94 6.30 -8.13
N ARG A 41 17.36 5.66 -9.22
CA ARG A 41 18.76 5.65 -9.64
C ARG A 41 19.17 7.06 -10.07
N GLY A 42 20.14 7.64 -9.34
CA GLY A 42 20.60 9.01 -9.57
C GLY A 42 20.05 10.05 -8.60
N GLN A 43 19.28 9.62 -7.57
CA GLN A 43 18.77 10.50 -6.50
C GLN A 43 18.03 11.75 -7.02
N LYS A 44 17.24 11.60 -8.09
CA LYS A 44 16.41 12.68 -8.60
C LYS A 44 15.36 13.07 -7.54
N ILE A 45 15.11 14.36 -7.42
CA ILE A 45 14.05 14.88 -6.55
C ILE A 45 12.72 14.63 -7.25
N ASN A 46 11.93 13.70 -6.71
CA ASN A 46 10.62 13.34 -7.27
C ASN A 46 9.49 13.95 -6.44
N LYS A 47 8.57 14.61 -7.14
CA LYS A 47 7.30 15.07 -6.56
C LYS A 47 6.43 13.87 -6.20
N SER A 48 5.62 14.02 -5.14
CA SER A 48 4.63 12.98 -4.83
C SER A 48 3.56 12.89 -5.94
N PRO A 49 2.93 11.71 -6.15
CA PRO A 49 1.78 11.60 -7.07
C PRO A 49 0.67 12.59 -6.77
N VAL A 50 0.35 12.81 -5.49
CA VAL A 50 -0.66 13.80 -5.06
C VAL A 50 -0.25 15.22 -5.40
N GLN A 51 1.05 15.59 -5.24
CA GLN A 51 1.56 16.90 -5.64
C GLN A 51 1.31 17.16 -7.14
N ASN A 52 1.64 16.20 -8.00
CA ASN A 52 1.44 16.36 -9.44
C ASN A 52 -0.02 16.65 -9.80
N ILE A 53 -0.97 15.99 -9.15
CA ILE A 53 -2.40 16.20 -9.39
C ILE A 53 -2.89 17.52 -8.81
N ALA A 54 -2.44 17.91 -7.62
CA ALA A 54 -2.79 19.19 -7.03
C ALA A 54 -2.32 20.37 -7.88
N GLU A 55 -1.12 20.28 -8.48
CA GLU A 55 -0.60 21.28 -9.42
C GLU A 55 -1.44 21.34 -10.71
N ILE A 56 -1.82 20.18 -11.29
CA ILE A 56 -2.68 20.12 -12.49
C ILE A 56 -4.04 20.78 -12.24
N PHE A 57 -4.61 20.59 -11.05
CA PHE A 57 -5.90 21.14 -10.66
C PHE A 57 -5.81 22.56 -10.08
N ASN A 58 -4.60 23.13 -10.04
CA ASN A 58 -4.33 24.46 -9.44
C ASN A 58 -4.89 24.60 -8.02
N LEU A 59 -4.75 23.53 -7.21
CA LEU A 59 -5.14 23.51 -5.81
C LEU A 59 -4.04 24.09 -4.92
N GLU A 60 -4.43 24.75 -3.82
CA GLU A 60 -3.49 25.22 -2.80
C GLU A 60 -2.71 24.03 -2.22
N LEU A 61 -1.38 24.06 -2.33
CA LEU A 61 -0.51 22.92 -2.01
C LEU A 61 0.41 23.22 -0.83
N ARG A 62 0.30 22.40 0.22
CA ARG A 62 1.11 22.47 1.43
C ARG A 62 2.01 21.25 1.55
N ARG A 63 3.31 21.44 1.86
CA ARG A 63 4.32 20.38 1.91
C ARG A 63 5.21 20.51 3.14
N PRO A 64 4.63 20.55 4.34
CA PRO A 64 5.42 20.68 5.56
C PRO A 64 6.30 19.44 5.76
N ILE A 65 7.54 19.64 6.20
CA ILE A 65 8.45 18.55 6.55
C ILE A 65 7.87 17.73 7.72
N ARG A 66 7.19 18.42 8.64
CA ARG A 66 6.46 17.82 9.76
C ARG A 66 5.36 18.76 10.25
N LEU A 67 4.29 18.17 10.78
CA LEU A 67 3.21 18.95 11.45
C LEU A 67 3.51 19.18 12.93
N LYS A 68 4.22 18.24 13.58
CA LYS A 68 4.55 18.37 15.00
C LYS A 68 5.42 19.61 15.26
N ASN A 69 4.98 20.46 16.19
CA ASN A 69 5.65 21.72 16.57
C ASN A 69 5.81 22.69 15.37
N ASN A 70 4.84 22.71 14.47
CA ASN A 70 4.81 23.63 13.33
C ASN A 70 3.66 24.63 13.53
N GLU A 71 3.99 25.77 14.12
CA GLU A 71 3.01 26.81 14.46
C GLU A 71 2.45 27.50 13.21
N GLU A 72 3.28 27.68 12.18
CA GLU A 72 2.84 28.25 10.89
C GLU A 72 1.71 27.43 10.28
N GLU A 73 1.88 26.12 10.16
CA GLU A 73 0.86 25.23 9.61
C GLU A 73 -0.36 25.10 10.53
N TYR A 74 -0.15 25.20 11.84
CA TYR A 74 -1.25 25.18 12.80
C TYR A 74 -2.15 26.43 12.61
N GLU A 75 -1.57 27.64 12.60
CA GLU A 75 -2.32 28.87 12.40
C GLU A 75 -2.93 28.97 10.99
N TYR A 76 -2.22 28.46 9.97
CA TYR A 76 -2.77 28.38 8.63
C TYR A 76 -4.04 27.52 8.59
N LEU A 77 -3.97 26.29 9.09
CA LEU A 77 -5.12 25.37 9.10
C LEU A 77 -6.29 25.92 9.93
N LYS A 78 -5.99 26.54 11.07
CA LYS A 78 -6.98 27.21 11.93
C LYS A 78 -7.73 28.33 11.20
N LYS A 79 -7.02 29.15 10.41
CA LYS A 79 -7.62 30.23 9.61
C LYS A 79 -8.49 29.73 8.45
N LEU A 80 -8.21 28.54 7.92
CA LEU A 80 -9.03 27.95 6.86
C LEU A 80 -10.45 27.63 7.31
N ASP A 81 -10.66 27.40 8.62
CA ASP A 81 -11.96 27.04 9.21
C ASP A 81 -12.65 25.92 8.43
N VAL A 82 -11.96 24.77 8.33
CA VAL A 82 -12.41 23.63 7.51
C VAL A 82 -13.46 22.80 8.23
N ASP A 83 -14.39 22.26 7.44
CA ASP A 83 -15.44 21.38 7.98
C ASP A 83 -14.93 19.97 8.20
N LEU A 84 -14.09 19.43 7.30
CA LEU A 84 -13.59 18.05 7.37
C LEU A 84 -12.19 17.94 6.77
N ALA A 85 -11.35 17.06 7.34
CA ALA A 85 -10.08 16.67 6.76
C ALA A 85 -10.15 15.21 6.25
N VAL A 86 -9.80 14.99 4.98
CA VAL A 86 -9.73 13.67 4.35
C VAL A 86 -8.28 13.24 4.25
N VAL A 87 -7.91 12.17 4.92
CA VAL A 87 -6.53 11.66 4.99
C VAL A 87 -6.43 10.32 4.26
N VAL A 88 -5.44 10.19 3.37
CA VAL A 88 -5.23 8.99 2.57
C VAL A 88 -3.72 8.73 2.46
N ALA A 89 -3.19 7.84 3.28
CA ALA A 89 -1.77 7.49 3.26
C ALA A 89 -0.85 8.74 3.24
N TYR A 90 -1.12 9.72 4.09
CA TYR A 90 -0.35 10.98 4.14
C TYR A 90 1.10 10.78 4.55
N GLY A 91 1.35 9.83 5.45
CA GLY A 91 2.71 9.44 5.87
C GLY A 91 3.32 10.28 7.00
N GLN A 92 2.54 11.17 7.63
CA GLN A 92 2.92 11.86 8.86
C GLN A 92 1.89 11.60 9.97
N ILE A 93 2.37 11.62 11.21
CA ILE A 93 1.48 11.65 12.38
C ILE A 93 0.87 13.04 12.47
N ILE A 94 -0.46 13.10 12.55
CA ILE A 94 -1.21 14.33 12.77
C ILE A 94 -1.30 14.58 14.28
N PRO A 95 -0.72 15.69 14.79
CA PRO A 95 -0.72 15.97 16.23
C PRO A 95 -2.13 16.21 16.76
N LYS A 96 -2.34 15.89 18.04
CA LYS A 96 -3.64 16.02 18.74
C LYS A 96 -4.25 17.42 18.64
N ASN A 97 -3.43 18.47 18.70
CA ASN A 97 -3.91 19.84 18.56
C ASN A 97 -4.45 20.12 17.14
N PHE A 98 -3.83 19.54 16.09
CA PHE A 98 -4.33 19.66 14.72
C PHE A 98 -5.67 18.94 14.52
N LEU A 99 -5.88 17.78 15.13
CA LEU A 99 -7.14 17.02 15.01
C LEU A 99 -8.38 17.82 15.46
N LYS A 100 -8.18 18.87 16.26
CA LYS A 100 -9.25 19.76 16.74
C LYS A 100 -9.57 20.93 15.80
N LEU A 101 -8.79 21.12 14.73
CA LEU A 101 -8.93 22.27 13.83
C LEU A 101 -9.99 22.09 12.74
N SER A 102 -10.65 20.93 12.70
CA SER A 102 -11.72 20.65 11.76
C SER A 102 -13.02 20.35 12.52
N LYS A 103 -14.16 20.94 12.06
CA LYS A 103 -15.46 20.85 12.74
C LYS A 103 -15.98 19.42 12.86
N LYS A 104 -15.79 18.60 11.81
CA LYS A 104 -16.20 17.18 11.76
C LYS A 104 -15.05 16.22 12.03
N GLY A 105 -13.84 16.76 12.29
CA GLY A 105 -12.64 16.00 12.57
C GLY A 105 -11.87 15.59 11.31
N PHE A 106 -11.02 14.59 11.48
CA PHE A 106 -10.18 14.01 10.44
C PHE A 106 -10.65 12.58 10.19
N ILE A 107 -10.93 12.23 8.94
CA ILE A 107 -11.21 10.86 8.52
C ILE A 107 -10.00 10.29 7.79
N ASN A 108 -9.77 9.00 7.95
CA ASN A 108 -8.74 8.26 7.22
C ASN A 108 -9.39 7.18 6.37
N ILE A 109 -8.91 7.07 5.12
CA ILE A 109 -9.24 5.98 4.21
C ILE A 109 -8.17 4.91 4.37
N HIS A 110 -8.50 3.84 5.11
CA HIS A 110 -7.55 2.79 5.45
C HIS A 110 -7.75 1.56 4.57
N GLY A 111 -6.67 1.05 3.97
CA GLY A 111 -6.68 -0.05 3.00
C GLY A 111 -6.79 -1.44 3.65
N SER A 112 -7.71 -1.61 4.61
CA SER A 112 -8.07 -2.91 5.18
C SER A 112 -9.49 -2.92 5.74
N ILE A 113 -9.96 -4.11 6.11
CA ILE A 113 -11.19 -4.33 6.87
C ILE A 113 -10.85 -4.22 8.37
N LEU A 114 -10.94 -2.98 8.92
CA LEU A 114 -10.66 -2.75 10.34
C LEU A 114 -11.61 -3.59 11.23
N PRO A 115 -11.12 -4.08 12.37
CA PRO A 115 -9.84 -3.78 13.06
C PRO A 115 -8.64 -4.61 12.58
N LYS A 116 -8.76 -5.41 11.52
CA LYS A 116 -7.62 -6.15 10.96
C LYS A 116 -6.65 -5.21 10.24
N TRP A 117 -5.37 -5.51 10.35
CA TRP A 117 -4.29 -4.84 9.61
C TRP A 117 -4.17 -3.34 9.87
N ARG A 118 -4.30 -2.90 11.14
CA ARG A 118 -3.92 -1.55 11.54
C ARG A 118 -2.44 -1.29 11.25
N GLY A 119 -2.09 -0.14 10.67
CA GLY A 119 -0.71 0.25 10.43
C GLY A 119 -0.33 0.54 9.00
N ALA A 120 0.97 0.41 8.69
CA ALA A 120 1.57 1.04 7.52
C ALA A 120 1.45 0.25 6.20
N ALA A 121 1.17 -1.07 6.24
CA ALA A 121 1.20 -1.93 5.06
C ALA A 121 0.03 -2.93 5.01
N PRO A 122 -1.23 -2.49 5.18
CA PRO A 122 -2.38 -3.39 5.28
C PRO A 122 -2.57 -4.26 4.04
N ILE A 123 -2.44 -3.69 2.84
CA ILE A 123 -2.63 -4.39 1.55
C ILE A 123 -1.60 -5.51 1.40
N GLN A 124 -0.31 -5.19 1.63
CA GLN A 124 0.75 -6.17 1.50
C GLN A 124 0.59 -7.33 2.50
N ARG A 125 0.24 -6.99 3.75
CA ARG A 125 0.09 -8.00 4.82
C ARG A 125 -1.10 -8.91 4.58
N SER A 126 -2.23 -8.41 4.10
CA SER A 126 -3.40 -9.24 3.78
C SER A 126 -3.09 -10.25 2.66
N ILE A 127 -2.36 -9.82 1.60
CA ILE A 127 -1.96 -10.72 0.50
C ILE A 127 -0.95 -11.77 1.00
N MET A 128 0.09 -11.34 1.74
CA MET A 128 1.09 -12.26 2.31
C MET A 128 0.49 -13.26 3.31
N ASN A 129 -0.59 -12.88 3.98
CA ASN A 129 -1.34 -13.74 4.90
C ASN A 129 -2.35 -14.65 4.18
N LEU A 130 -2.48 -14.53 2.86
CA LEU A 130 -3.41 -15.30 2.04
C LEU A 130 -4.88 -15.07 2.46
N ASP A 131 -5.21 -13.84 2.86
CA ASP A 131 -6.59 -13.50 3.19
C ASP A 131 -7.47 -13.66 1.94
N LYS A 132 -8.71 -14.11 2.11
CA LYS A 132 -9.66 -14.30 1.00
C LYS A 132 -10.30 -12.99 0.57
N GLU A 133 -10.38 -12.02 1.46
CA GLU A 133 -10.97 -10.71 1.24
C GLU A 133 -10.11 -9.61 1.88
N THR A 134 -10.16 -8.44 1.30
CA THR A 134 -9.64 -7.20 1.87
C THR A 134 -10.63 -6.06 1.61
N GLY A 135 -10.28 -4.84 1.94
CA GLY A 135 -11.22 -3.74 1.73
C GLY A 135 -10.66 -2.39 2.09
N VAL A 136 -11.56 -1.41 2.13
CA VAL A 136 -11.29 -0.05 2.57
C VAL A 136 -12.22 0.29 3.71
N SER A 137 -11.68 0.78 4.83
CA SER A 137 -12.46 1.31 5.94
C SER A 137 -12.33 2.82 6.03
N ILE A 138 -13.45 3.51 6.18
CA ILE A 138 -13.50 4.96 6.44
C ILE A 138 -13.67 5.16 7.94
N MET A 139 -12.68 5.75 8.58
CA MET A 139 -12.60 5.87 10.04
C MET A 139 -12.25 7.28 10.48
N LYS A 140 -12.64 7.69 11.67
CA LYS A 140 -12.12 8.90 12.32
C LYS A 140 -10.69 8.66 12.79
N ILE A 141 -9.82 9.66 12.62
CA ILE A 141 -8.47 9.61 13.19
C ILE A 141 -8.55 9.87 14.69
N SER A 142 -7.91 8.99 15.46
CA SER A 142 -7.72 9.08 16.89
C SER A 142 -6.23 9.20 17.24
N GLU A 143 -5.91 9.34 18.55
CA GLU A 143 -4.51 9.46 19.00
C GLU A 143 -3.68 8.18 18.78
N LYS A 144 -4.34 7.02 18.82
CA LYS A 144 -3.68 5.72 18.59
C LYS A 144 -3.83 5.32 17.13
N LEU A 145 -2.82 4.64 16.62
CA LEU A 145 -2.74 4.22 15.20
C LEU A 145 -3.94 3.37 14.79
N ASP A 146 -4.73 3.89 13.85
CA ASP A 146 -5.86 3.25 13.20
C ASP A 146 -6.89 2.60 14.16
N THR A 147 -7.11 3.23 15.33
CA THR A 147 -8.03 2.72 16.37
C THR A 147 -9.36 3.48 16.45
N GLY A 148 -9.51 4.56 15.70
CA GLY A 148 -10.73 5.38 15.75
C GLY A 148 -11.96 4.66 15.20
N PRO A 149 -13.16 5.17 15.49
CA PRO A 149 -14.41 4.55 15.07
C PRO A 149 -14.57 4.59 13.54
N VAL A 150 -15.21 3.55 13.01
CA VAL A 150 -15.42 3.32 11.56
C VAL A 150 -16.86 3.64 11.20
N CYS A 151 -17.07 4.38 10.11
CA CYS A 151 -18.42 4.58 9.58
C CYS A 151 -18.81 3.51 8.54
N ASN A 152 -17.94 3.22 7.59
CA ASN A 152 -18.20 2.23 6.56
C ASN A 152 -16.96 1.40 6.24
N THR A 153 -17.21 0.16 5.77
CA THR A 153 -16.18 -0.74 5.24
C THR A 153 -16.67 -1.36 3.95
N TYR A 154 -15.88 -1.21 2.90
CA TYR A 154 -16.17 -1.74 1.56
C TYR A 154 -15.17 -2.85 1.25
N LYS A 155 -15.66 -4.02 0.86
CA LYS A 155 -14.86 -5.22 0.68
C LYS A 155 -14.68 -5.58 -0.79
N ILE A 156 -13.55 -6.24 -1.08
CA ILE A 156 -13.29 -6.96 -2.34
C ILE A 156 -12.74 -8.35 -2.03
N ASN A 157 -12.97 -9.30 -2.92
CA ASN A 157 -12.29 -10.58 -2.87
C ASN A 157 -10.85 -10.42 -3.38
N LEU A 158 -9.93 -11.20 -2.83
CA LEU A 158 -8.56 -11.32 -3.29
C LEU A 158 -8.42 -12.56 -4.17
N ASP A 159 -8.00 -12.36 -5.41
CA ASP A 159 -7.65 -13.44 -6.30
C ASP A 159 -6.21 -13.92 -6.03
N LYS A 160 -5.94 -15.21 -6.19
CA LYS A 160 -4.59 -15.78 -5.97
C LYS A 160 -3.50 -15.15 -6.85
N THR A 161 -3.88 -14.54 -7.95
CA THR A 161 -2.98 -13.86 -8.89
C THR A 161 -2.83 -12.37 -8.62
N ASP A 162 -3.64 -11.79 -7.73
CA ASP A 162 -3.59 -10.37 -7.39
C ASP A 162 -2.29 -10.04 -6.66
N ASN A 163 -1.54 -9.07 -7.17
CA ASN A 163 -0.40 -8.51 -6.46
C ASN A 163 -0.76 -7.21 -5.72
N ALA A 164 0.16 -6.71 -4.91
CA ALA A 164 -0.08 -5.52 -4.08
C ALA A 164 -0.41 -4.26 -4.89
N GLN A 165 0.09 -4.14 -6.12
CA GLN A 165 -0.24 -3.02 -7.01
C GLN A 165 -1.67 -3.16 -7.52
N ASP A 166 -2.08 -4.33 -8.01
CA ASP A 166 -3.43 -4.59 -8.51
C ASP A 166 -4.48 -4.33 -7.43
N VAL A 167 -4.24 -4.86 -6.21
CA VAL A 167 -5.14 -4.64 -5.07
C VAL A 167 -5.18 -3.18 -4.66
N SER A 168 -4.04 -2.49 -4.63
CA SER A 168 -3.96 -1.06 -4.33
C SER A 168 -4.80 -0.23 -5.30
N GLU A 169 -4.73 -0.54 -6.59
CA GLU A 169 -5.53 0.12 -7.62
C GLU A 169 -7.03 -0.16 -7.43
N LYS A 170 -7.43 -1.44 -7.28
CA LYS A 170 -8.83 -1.83 -7.02
C LYS A 170 -9.41 -1.09 -5.81
N LEU A 171 -8.68 -1.08 -4.69
CA LEU A 171 -9.13 -0.41 -3.45
C LEU A 171 -9.18 1.11 -3.58
N SER A 172 -8.24 1.71 -4.30
CA SER A 172 -8.19 3.15 -4.54
C SER A 172 -9.41 3.62 -5.36
N TYR A 173 -9.77 2.89 -6.41
CA TYR A 173 -10.98 3.19 -7.20
C TYR A 173 -12.24 2.95 -6.41
N LEU A 174 -12.36 1.83 -5.69
CA LEU A 174 -13.49 1.57 -4.80
C LEU A 174 -13.67 2.70 -3.77
N ALA A 175 -12.58 3.12 -3.13
CA ALA A 175 -12.61 4.23 -2.18
C ALA A 175 -13.04 5.54 -2.84
N SER A 176 -12.55 5.84 -4.05
CA SER A 176 -12.89 7.06 -4.77
C SER A 176 -14.36 7.17 -5.15
N GLU A 177 -15.03 6.04 -5.39
CA GLU A 177 -16.46 5.96 -5.67
C GLU A 177 -17.29 6.07 -4.38
N LYS A 178 -16.98 5.22 -3.40
CA LYS A 178 -17.79 5.09 -2.18
C LYS A 178 -17.70 6.29 -1.25
N LEU A 179 -16.53 6.93 -1.21
CA LEU A 179 -16.27 8.08 -0.32
C LEU A 179 -17.18 9.26 -0.63
N LEU A 180 -17.61 9.48 -1.87
CA LEU A 180 -18.43 10.66 -2.24
C LEU A 180 -19.72 10.73 -1.42
N ASN A 181 -20.47 9.63 -1.41
CA ASN A 181 -21.71 9.54 -0.63
C ASN A 181 -21.44 9.61 0.89
N ASP A 182 -20.39 8.93 1.36
CA ASP A 182 -20.05 8.94 2.78
C ASP A 182 -19.64 10.34 3.26
N LEU A 183 -18.92 11.11 2.42
CA LEU A 183 -18.54 12.48 2.75
C LEU A 183 -19.73 13.39 2.94
N ASP A 184 -20.71 13.34 2.04
CA ASP A 184 -21.93 14.14 2.18
C ASP A 184 -22.66 13.78 3.48
N MET A 185 -22.78 12.49 3.77
CA MET A 185 -23.40 12.01 5.01
C MET A 185 -22.62 12.41 6.27
N ILE A 186 -21.27 12.39 6.23
CA ILE A 186 -20.41 12.84 7.34
C ILE A 186 -20.58 14.34 7.56
N LEU A 187 -20.53 15.11 6.47
CA LEU A 187 -20.67 16.58 6.53
C LEU A 187 -22.04 17.02 7.03
N ASP A 188 -23.08 16.21 6.81
CA ASP A 188 -24.46 16.49 7.23
C ASP A 188 -24.83 15.84 8.59
N ASP A 189 -23.89 15.20 9.28
CA ASP A 189 -24.12 14.42 10.52
C ASP A 189 -25.16 13.28 10.36
N LYS A 190 -25.25 12.71 9.17
CA LYS A 190 -26.23 11.66 8.83
C LYS A 190 -25.63 10.24 8.91
N ILE A 191 -24.34 10.09 9.22
CA ILE A 191 -23.65 8.81 9.31
C ILE A 191 -23.23 8.51 10.74
N HIS A 192 -23.35 7.23 11.12
CA HIS A 192 -22.92 6.79 12.43
C HIS A 192 -21.51 6.19 12.38
N PHE A 193 -20.70 6.51 13.38
CA PHE A 193 -19.36 5.94 13.56
C PHE A 193 -19.40 4.93 14.72
N THR A 194 -18.99 3.69 14.44
CA THR A 194 -18.99 2.57 15.40
C THR A 194 -17.57 2.31 15.89
N GLU A 195 -17.41 2.15 17.22
CA GLU A 195 -16.13 1.79 17.81
C GLU A 195 -15.65 0.41 17.32
N GLN A 196 -14.34 0.28 17.12
CA GLN A 196 -13.76 -0.98 16.70
C GLN A 196 -13.67 -1.98 17.87
N ASP A 197 -13.91 -3.28 17.58
CA ASP A 197 -13.61 -4.36 18.52
C ASP A 197 -12.09 -4.58 18.60
N HIS A 198 -11.47 -3.99 19.62
CA HIS A 198 -10.02 -4.03 19.80
C HIS A 198 -9.47 -5.43 20.07
N SER A 199 -10.31 -6.39 20.51
CA SER A 199 -9.88 -7.77 20.74
C SER A 199 -9.55 -8.51 19.44
N LYS A 200 -10.12 -8.05 18.31
CA LYS A 200 -9.90 -8.62 16.96
C LYS A 200 -8.83 -7.90 16.16
N ALA A 201 -8.14 -6.93 16.75
CA ALA A 201 -7.17 -6.14 16.03
C ALA A 201 -5.91 -6.94 15.66
N THR A 202 -5.48 -6.79 14.41
CA THR A 202 -4.18 -7.24 13.92
C THR A 202 -3.39 -6.06 13.36
N TYR A 203 -2.06 -6.24 13.22
CA TYR A 203 -1.17 -5.13 12.89
C TYR A 203 -0.35 -5.37 11.64
N ALA A 204 -0.36 -4.40 10.74
CA ALA A 204 0.38 -4.35 9.48
C ALA A 204 1.64 -3.49 9.62
N LYS A 205 2.71 -4.05 10.19
CA LYS A 205 4.00 -3.36 10.32
C LYS A 205 4.54 -2.97 8.95
N LYS A 206 5.25 -1.83 8.90
CA LYS A 206 5.95 -1.37 7.68
C LYS A 206 6.86 -2.49 7.15
N ILE A 207 6.79 -2.73 5.85
CA ILE A 207 7.62 -3.74 5.17
C ILE A 207 9.10 -3.34 5.22
N GLN A 208 9.95 -4.28 5.64
CA GLN A 208 11.40 -4.13 5.65
C GLN A 208 11.99 -4.82 4.41
N LYS A 209 13.11 -4.31 3.90
CA LYS A 209 13.76 -4.87 2.69
C LYS A 209 14.16 -6.35 2.86
N GLN A 210 14.58 -6.73 4.07
CA GLN A 210 14.99 -8.10 4.40
C GLN A 210 13.84 -9.10 4.31
N GLU A 211 12.61 -8.66 4.55
CA GLU A 211 11.42 -9.52 4.43
C GLU A 211 11.22 -10.06 3.01
N GLY A 212 11.85 -9.42 2.01
CA GLY A 212 11.82 -9.89 0.63
C GLY A 212 12.60 -11.19 0.38
N LEU A 213 13.51 -11.58 1.25
CA LEU A 213 14.25 -12.84 1.07
C LEU A 213 13.29 -14.02 1.17
N ILE A 214 13.32 -14.90 0.15
CA ILE A 214 12.50 -16.09 0.10
C ILE A 214 13.09 -17.15 1.01
N ASP A 215 12.24 -17.76 1.81
CA ASP A 215 12.54 -18.95 2.59
C ASP A 215 11.86 -20.15 1.90
N TRP A 216 12.68 -21.01 1.31
CA TRP A 216 12.23 -22.18 0.56
C TRP A 216 11.60 -23.27 1.42
N ASN A 217 11.68 -23.17 2.76
CA ASN A 217 10.98 -24.09 3.66
C ASN A 217 9.46 -23.87 3.70
N ASN A 218 8.99 -22.74 3.18
CA ASN A 218 7.56 -22.45 3.10
C ASN A 218 6.89 -23.19 1.93
N SER A 219 5.56 -23.38 2.02
CA SER A 219 4.75 -23.92 0.93
C SER A 219 4.75 -22.98 -0.29
N ALA A 220 4.42 -23.52 -1.46
CA ALA A 220 4.30 -22.74 -2.70
C ALA A 220 3.32 -21.57 -2.55
N GLU A 221 2.17 -21.78 -1.91
CA GLU A 221 1.16 -20.76 -1.69
C GLU A 221 1.70 -19.59 -0.84
N LYS A 222 2.43 -19.86 0.24
CA LYS A 222 3.06 -18.82 1.07
C LYS A 222 4.14 -18.05 0.33
N ILE A 223 4.97 -18.73 -0.49
CA ILE A 223 6.00 -18.07 -1.30
C ILE A 223 5.36 -17.18 -2.35
N ILE A 224 4.32 -17.65 -3.07
CA ILE A 224 3.57 -16.86 -4.05
C ILE A 224 2.88 -15.67 -3.37
N GLY A 225 2.25 -15.88 -2.22
CA GLY A 225 1.67 -14.80 -1.42
C GLY A 225 2.70 -13.72 -1.04
N LYS A 226 3.95 -14.12 -0.68
CA LYS A 226 5.06 -13.19 -0.44
C LYS A 226 5.47 -12.45 -1.72
N ILE A 227 5.57 -13.15 -2.87
CA ILE A 227 5.92 -12.54 -4.16
C ILE A 227 4.87 -11.48 -4.52
N ASN A 228 3.60 -11.82 -4.46
CA ASN A 228 2.50 -10.94 -4.80
C ASN A 228 2.36 -9.77 -3.81
N GLY A 229 2.44 -10.03 -2.50
CA GLY A 229 2.31 -9.01 -1.47
C GLY A 229 3.46 -8.00 -1.44
N LEU A 230 4.65 -8.37 -1.88
CA LEU A 230 5.81 -7.50 -1.96
C LEU A 230 6.08 -6.91 -3.35
N PHE A 231 5.22 -7.20 -4.31
CA PHE A 231 5.31 -6.66 -5.68
C PHE A 231 5.13 -5.14 -5.67
N SER A 232 5.88 -4.36 -6.38
CA SER A 232 7.18 -4.61 -7.01
C SER A 232 8.34 -4.16 -6.09
N VAL A 233 8.03 -3.48 -4.99
CA VAL A 233 8.98 -2.91 -4.02
C VAL A 233 8.56 -3.30 -2.59
N PRO A 234 9.47 -3.91 -1.81
CA PRO A 234 10.87 -4.22 -2.11
C PRO A 234 11.05 -5.36 -3.12
N GLY A 235 10.02 -6.18 -3.32
CA GLY A 235 10.00 -7.41 -4.10
C GLY A 235 10.54 -8.61 -3.35
N ALA A 236 9.94 -9.78 -3.57
CA ALA A 236 10.49 -11.04 -3.08
C ALA A 236 11.69 -11.46 -3.92
N PHE A 237 12.73 -12.01 -3.30
CA PHE A 237 13.97 -12.35 -3.99
C PHE A 237 14.69 -13.51 -3.35
N PHE A 238 15.60 -14.11 -4.11
CA PHE A 238 16.61 -15.05 -3.61
C PHE A 238 18.02 -14.58 -4.00
N LEU A 239 19.02 -15.20 -3.41
CA LEU A 239 20.43 -14.98 -3.73
C LEU A 239 20.99 -16.23 -4.42
N PHE A 240 21.73 -16.04 -5.50
CA PHE A 240 22.47 -17.11 -6.16
C PHE A 240 23.86 -16.60 -6.57
N LYS A 241 24.91 -17.26 -6.10
CA LYS A 241 26.32 -16.84 -6.31
C LYS A 241 26.58 -15.37 -5.98
N GLY A 242 25.99 -14.88 -4.87
CA GLY A 242 26.15 -13.49 -4.40
C GLY A 242 25.31 -12.44 -5.14
N GLU A 243 24.58 -12.81 -6.18
CA GLU A 243 23.68 -11.92 -6.91
C GLU A 243 22.23 -12.07 -6.45
N ARG A 244 21.50 -10.94 -6.47
CA ARG A 244 20.10 -10.90 -6.10
C ARG A 244 19.20 -11.07 -7.33
N TYR A 245 18.27 -12.01 -7.25
CA TYR A 245 17.24 -12.28 -8.25
C TYR A 245 15.86 -12.04 -7.64
N LYS A 246 15.17 -11.02 -8.11
CA LYS A 246 13.81 -10.68 -7.67
C LYS A 246 12.82 -11.47 -8.52
N ILE A 247 11.88 -12.17 -7.88
CA ILE A 247 10.77 -12.83 -8.55
C ILE A 247 9.62 -11.82 -8.63
N LEU A 248 9.13 -11.58 -9.84
CA LEU A 248 8.02 -10.65 -10.09
C LEU A 248 6.69 -11.37 -10.28
N LYS A 249 6.75 -12.59 -10.86
CA LYS A 249 5.58 -13.43 -11.06
C LYS A 249 5.94 -14.89 -10.95
N ALA A 250 5.12 -15.66 -10.26
CA ALA A 250 5.25 -17.11 -10.14
C ALA A 250 3.88 -17.78 -10.03
N GLU A 251 3.85 -19.08 -10.28
CA GLU A 251 2.69 -19.94 -10.09
C GLU A 251 3.11 -21.25 -9.39
N ALA A 252 2.15 -21.97 -8.83
CA ALA A 252 2.41 -23.29 -8.26
C ALA A 252 2.88 -24.26 -9.34
N GLY A 253 3.95 -25.02 -9.03
CA GLY A 253 4.46 -26.08 -9.86
C GLY A 253 3.93 -27.45 -9.45
N ASN A 254 4.35 -28.46 -10.20
CA ASN A 254 4.01 -29.87 -9.91
C ASN A 254 5.26 -30.73 -9.64
N GLY A 255 6.44 -30.12 -9.71
CA GLY A 255 7.69 -30.80 -9.50
C GLY A 255 7.98 -31.05 -8.02
N ARG A 256 8.91 -31.96 -7.75
CA ARG A 256 9.38 -32.33 -6.41
C ARG A 256 10.90 -32.38 -6.38
N GLY A 257 11.49 -32.00 -5.27
CA GLY A 257 12.94 -31.98 -5.09
C GLY A 257 13.33 -31.53 -3.70
N GLN A 258 14.62 -31.33 -3.48
CA GLN A 258 15.12 -30.71 -2.27
C GLN A 258 14.71 -29.24 -2.22
N MET A 259 14.32 -28.73 -1.04
CA MET A 259 13.95 -27.32 -0.87
C MET A 259 15.05 -26.37 -1.37
N GLY A 260 14.71 -25.47 -2.29
CA GLY A 260 15.64 -24.59 -2.99
C GLY A 260 16.32 -25.19 -4.22
N GLU A 261 16.07 -26.45 -4.55
CA GLU A 261 16.60 -27.07 -5.76
C GLU A 261 15.85 -26.58 -7.02
N VAL A 262 16.61 -26.21 -8.04
CA VAL A 262 16.10 -25.94 -9.39
C VAL A 262 15.84 -27.27 -10.10
N ILE A 263 14.58 -27.62 -10.28
CA ILE A 263 14.15 -28.94 -10.74
C ILE A 263 13.79 -29.01 -12.23
N SER A 264 13.79 -27.86 -12.91
CA SER A 264 13.53 -27.81 -14.36
C SER A 264 14.38 -26.77 -15.07
N ASP A 265 14.49 -26.89 -16.41
CA ASP A 265 15.18 -25.92 -17.28
C ASP A 265 14.37 -24.63 -17.48
N GLN A 266 13.15 -24.55 -16.93
CA GLN A 266 12.29 -23.35 -16.92
C GLN A 266 12.24 -22.70 -15.53
N LEU A 267 13.27 -22.89 -14.70
CA LEU A 267 13.41 -22.32 -13.36
C LEU A 267 12.20 -22.63 -12.47
N GLU A 268 11.81 -23.88 -12.40
CA GLU A 268 10.94 -24.40 -11.35
C GLU A 268 11.79 -24.74 -10.14
N ILE A 269 11.40 -24.27 -8.95
CA ILE A 269 12.19 -24.43 -7.72
C ILE A 269 11.35 -25.17 -6.69
N ALA A 270 11.90 -26.24 -6.14
CA ALA A 270 11.27 -27.02 -5.08
C ALA A 270 11.22 -26.23 -3.77
N CYS A 271 10.16 -26.40 -3.01
CA CYS A 271 9.94 -25.73 -1.74
C CYS A 271 9.31 -26.66 -0.68
N GLY A 272 8.92 -26.09 0.46
CA GLY A 272 8.32 -26.82 1.56
C GLY A 272 7.06 -27.59 1.14
N GLU A 273 6.61 -28.49 2.01
CA GLU A 273 5.42 -29.34 1.82
C GLU A 273 5.50 -30.25 0.57
N ASN A 274 6.72 -30.51 0.07
CA ASN A 274 6.98 -31.30 -1.13
C ASN A 274 6.33 -30.68 -2.39
N GLU A 275 6.31 -29.37 -2.47
CA GLU A 275 5.74 -28.54 -3.54
C GLU A 275 6.86 -27.84 -4.34
N SER A 276 6.47 -27.07 -5.34
CA SER A 276 7.36 -26.22 -6.13
C SER A 276 6.66 -24.96 -6.62
N ILE A 277 7.45 -23.97 -7.02
CA ILE A 277 6.97 -22.80 -7.75
C ILE A 277 7.64 -22.73 -9.12
N LYS A 278 6.88 -22.35 -10.14
CA LYS A 278 7.36 -21.98 -11.46
C LYS A 278 7.51 -20.47 -11.52
N ILE A 279 8.71 -20.00 -11.81
CA ILE A 279 8.96 -18.57 -11.99
C ILE A 279 8.57 -18.19 -13.41
N LEU A 280 7.72 -17.16 -13.55
CA LEU A 280 7.23 -16.67 -14.85
C LEU A 280 7.94 -15.39 -15.26
N GLU A 281 8.27 -14.53 -14.30
CA GLU A 281 8.97 -13.27 -14.53
C GLU A 281 9.97 -13.00 -13.42
N ILE A 282 11.18 -12.61 -13.81
CA ILE A 282 12.32 -12.43 -12.92
C ILE A 282 13.11 -11.17 -13.25
N GLN A 283 13.77 -10.59 -12.25
CA GLN A 283 14.65 -9.45 -12.43
C GLN A 283 15.98 -9.67 -11.72
N ARG A 284 17.06 -9.84 -12.49
CA ARG A 284 18.44 -9.82 -11.96
C ARG A 284 18.79 -8.42 -11.48
N GLN A 285 19.56 -8.35 -10.41
CA GLN A 285 20.02 -7.07 -9.86
C GLN A 285 20.64 -6.18 -10.91
N GLY A 286 20.18 -4.94 -11.00
CA GLY A 286 20.68 -3.96 -11.96
C GLY A 286 20.16 -4.11 -13.40
N LYS A 287 19.37 -5.13 -13.71
CA LYS A 287 18.81 -5.37 -15.06
C LYS A 287 17.32 -5.06 -15.12
N LYS A 288 16.74 -5.08 -16.31
CA LYS A 288 15.28 -4.98 -16.53
C LYS A 288 14.59 -6.31 -16.19
N PRO A 289 13.29 -6.29 -15.86
CA PRO A 289 12.47 -7.50 -15.81
C PRO A 289 12.55 -8.30 -17.11
N GLN A 290 12.50 -9.61 -17.01
CA GLN A 290 12.51 -10.56 -18.14
C GLN A 290 11.50 -11.67 -17.89
N LYS A 291 10.83 -12.14 -18.94
CA LYS A 291 10.09 -13.40 -18.93
C LYS A 291 11.07 -14.55 -18.78
N ILE A 292 10.65 -15.63 -18.15
CA ILE A 292 11.55 -16.72 -17.80
C ILE A 292 12.27 -17.33 -19.02
N GLY A 293 11.57 -17.50 -20.15
CA GLY A 293 12.18 -18.04 -21.38
C GLY A 293 13.33 -17.18 -21.89
N GLU A 294 13.23 -15.85 -21.83
CA GLU A 294 14.29 -14.93 -22.21
C GLU A 294 15.46 -14.96 -21.21
N PHE A 295 15.13 -15.03 -19.91
CA PHE A 295 16.13 -15.09 -18.86
C PHE A 295 16.99 -16.34 -18.94
N MET A 296 16.40 -17.50 -19.22
CA MET A 296 17.09 -18.78 -19.26
C MET A 296 18.11 -18.90 -20.41
N LEU A 297 17.95 -18.15 -21.50
CA LEU A 297 18.92 -18.14 -22.64
C LEU A 297 20.33 -17.67 -22.22
N GLY A 298 20.44 -16.86 -21.17
CA GLY A 298 21.73 -16.34 -20.67
C GLY A 298 21.96 -16.60 -19.17
N SER A 299 21.15 -17.46 -18.56
CA SER A 299 21.22 -17.73 -17.13
C SER A 299 22.32 -18.76 -16.81
N GLN A 300 22.99 -18.56 -15.65
CA GLN A 300 23.88 -19.57 -15.06
C GLN A 300 23.16 -20.43 -13.99
N ILE A 301 21.87 -20.24 -13.81
CA ILE A 301 21.04 -21.02 -12.88
C ILE A 301 20.48 -22.20 -13.67
N ASN A 302 21.09 -23.35 -13.54
CA ASN A 302 20.74 -24.56 -14.30
C ASN A 302 19.93 -25.51 -13.41
N LYS A 303 19.23 -26.45 -14.02
CA LYS A 303 18.63 -27.58 -13.32
C LYS A 303 19.69 -28.29 -12.45
N GLY A 304 19.31 -28.65 -11.23
CA GLY A 304 20.19 -29.18 -10.20
C GLY A 304 20.94 -28.13 -9.37
N SER A 305 20.87 -26.83 -9.71
CA SER A 305 21.39 -25.77 -8.87
C SER A 305 20.62 -25.72 -7.53
N LEU A 306 21.33 -25.50 -6.43
CA LEU A 306 20.73 -25.33 -5.11
C LEU A 306 20.76 -23.86 -4.70
N ILE A 307 19.60 -23.29 -4.43
CA ILE A 307 19.40 -21.92 -3.93
C ILE A 307 19.18 -22.02 -2.44
N LEU A 308 20.22 -21.73 -1.66
CA LEU A 308 20.17 -21.85 -0.21
C LEU A 308 19.30 -20.76 0.42
N ASN A 309 18.65 -21.10 1.52
CA ASN A 309 18.13 -20.11 2.47
C ASN A 309 19.35 -19.37 3.07
N ALA A 310 19.31 -18.05 3.11
CA ALA A 310 20.40 -17.24 3.62
C ALA A 310 20.37 -17.14 5.15
#